data_8a49d20a326a5ba2c5b128b2e0f0d771
#
_entry.id   8a49d20a326a5ba2c5b128b2e0f0d771
#
_cell.length_a   1.000
_cell.length_b   1.000
_cell.length_c   1.000
_cell.angle_alpha   90.00
_cell.angle_beta   90.00
_cell.angle_gamma   90.00
#
_symmetry.space_group_name_H-M   'P 1'
#
loop_
_entity.id
_entity.type
_entity.pdbx_description
1 polymer ?
#
loop_
_entity_poly.entity_id
_entity_poly.type
_entity_poly.pdbx_seq_one_letter_code
_entity_poly.pdbx_strand_id
1 'polypeptide(L)'
;MDEDNDFLPQDHNYRTLKAFRKAECIYDVTYFFAHKYLKSGDRTIDQMVQAARSGKQNLAEGNIDGITSREMELRLTNVNRASLHELLLDYEDYLRVRGLEQWSYNDPRCVQTRAFCKAHLDSAVYREKIQERSDETIANIAITLIHQCDVLIRGLIEWKKRDFLENGGIKEEMYRARKEWQRRNYGRSNGRSNGQYGQNGQFGQRASQPNQPTAPSQPSQPIDPSQPSNPTDQSTDSSNPGRR
;
A
#
# COMPACT_ATOMS: atom_id res chain seq x y z
N MET A 1 11.24 -36.76 -2.65
CA MET A 1 11.26 -35.34 -3.04
C MET A 1 10.11 -34.74 -2.29
N ASP A 2 10.40 -34.02 -1.22
CA ASP A 2 9.39 -33.31 -0.45
C ASP A 2 8.93 -32.16 -1.32
N GLU A 3 7.66 -32.17 -1.73
CA GLU A 3 7.01 -31.00 -2.27
C GLU A 3 7.08 -29.93 -1.18
N ASP A 4 7.88 -28.90 -1.43
CA ASP A 4 8.02 -27.74 -0.57
C ASP A 4 6.62 -27.23 -0.23
N ASN A 5 6.26 -27.38 1.03
CA ASN A 5 5.04 -26.83 1.60
C ASN A 5 5.26 -25.31 1.77
N ASP A 6 5.43 -24.62 0.64
CA ASP A 6 5.57 -23.18 0.62
C ASP A 6 4.19 -22.56 0.90
N PHE A 7 3.99 -22.17 2.15
CA PHE A 7 2.77 -21.49 2.59
C PHE A 7 2.73 -20.01 2.20
N LEU A 8 3.82 -19.51 1.58
CA LEU A 8 3.86 -18.17 1.02
C LEU A 8 3.53 -18.22 -0.48
N PRO A 9 2.55 -17.45 -0.97
CA PRO A 9 2.25 -17.37 -2.39
C PRO A 9 3.47 -16.88 -3.15
N GLN A 10 4.00 -17.70 -4.06
CA GLN A 10 5.27 -17.40 -4.77
C GLN A 10 5.14 -16.35 -5.88
N ASP A 11 3.94 -16.00 -6.35
CA ASP A 11 3.82 -15.18 -7.56
C ASP A 11 2.70 -14.14 -7.46
N HIS A 12 3.00 -13.02 -6.82
CA HIS A 12 2.18 -11.82 -6.93
C HIS A 12 2.75 -10.88 -7.99
N ASN A 13 2.51 -11.24 -9.27
CA ASN A 13 2.91 -10.39 -10.37
C ASN A 13 1.98 -9.17 -10.48
N TYR A 14 2.32 -8.09 -9.75
CA TYR A 14 1.57 -6.83 -9.79
C TYR A 14 1.42 -6.27 -11.22
N ARG A 15 2.31 -6.61 -12.16
CA ARG A 15 2.25 -6.17 -13.57
C ARG A 15 1.03 -6.71 -14.31
N THR A 16 0.41 -7.78 -13.81
CA THR A 16 -0.84 -8.34 -14.37
C THR A 16 -2.08 -7.61 -13.86
N LEU A 17 -1.97 -6.87 -12.76
CA LEU A 17 -3.09 -6.12 -12.18
C LEU A 17 -3.55 -5.02 -13.14
N LYS A 18 -4.82 -5.04 -13.51
CA LYS A 18 -5.42 -3.99 -14.36
C LYS A 18 -5.29 -2.60 -13.73
N ALA A 19 -5.39 -2.50 -12.39
CA ALA A 19 -5.20 -1.25 -11.66
C ALA A 19 -3.77 -0.72 -11.83
N PHE A 20 -2.75 -1.58 -11.70
CA PHE A 20 -1.36 -1.19 -11.90
C PHE A 20 -1.08 -0.71 -13.33
N ARG A 21 -1.52 -1.47 -14.33
CA ARG A 21 -1.37 -1.09 -15.74
C ARG A 21 -2.07 0.24 -16.05
N LYS A 22 -3.21 0.49 -15.43
CA LYS A 22 -3.92 1.77 -15.57
C LYS A 22 -3.14 2.92 -14.90
N ALA A 23 -2.58 2.69 -13.70
CA ALA A 23 -1.72 3.66 -13.02
C ALA A 23 -0.43 3.95 -13.80
N GLU A 24 0.11 2.98 -14.53
CA GLU A 24 1.24 3.17 -15.44
C GLU A 24 0.87 4.09 -16.61
N CYS A 25 -0.32 3.91 -17.21
CA CYS A 25 -0.83 4.83 -18.24
C CYS A 25 -0.98 6.26 -17.68
N ILE A 26 -1.52 6.41 -16.45
CA ILE A 26 -1.66 7.70 -15.79
C ILE A 26 -0.29 8.36 -15.60
N TYR A 27 0.71 7.61 -15.13
CA TYR A 27 2.04 8.13 -14.92
C TYR A 27 2.67 8.66 -16.21
N ASP A 28 2.62 7.89 -17.31
CA ASP A 28 3.20 8.29 -18.58
C ASP A 28 2.50 9.52 -19.18
N VAL A 29 1.17 9.56 -19.11
CA VAL A 29 0.38 10.72 -19.56
C VAL A 29 0.71 11.96 -18.72
N THR A 30 0.81 11.80 -17.39
CA THR A 30 1.10 12.90 -16.47
C THR A 30 2.52 13.43 -16.68
N TYR A 31 3.50 12.53 -16.83
CA TYR A 31 4.89 12.92 -17.09
C TYR A 31 4.99 13.79 -18.35
N PHE A 32 4.39 13.32 -19.44
CA PHE A 32 4.35 14.08 -20.69
C PHE A 32 3.64 15.42 -20.55
N PHE A 33 2.46 15.42 -19.93
CA PHE A 33 1.65 16.63 -19.75
C PHE A 33 2.40 17.69 -18.94
N ALA A 34 2.91 17.30 -17.79
CA ALA A 34 3.58 18.23 -16.88
C ALA A 34 4.80 18.90 -17.51
N HIS A 35 5.61 18.14 -18.26
CA HIS A 35 6.81 18.68 -18.91
C HIS A 35 6.52 19.48 -20.19
N LYS A 36 5.39 19.21 -20.86
CA LYS A 36 5.04 19.91 -22.10
C LYS A 36 4.26 21.19 -21.86
N TYR A 37 3.34 21.22 -20.88
CA TYR A 37 2.37 22.31 -20.73
C TYR A 37 2.51 23.16 -19.48
N LEU A 38 3.30 22.76 -18.50
CA LEU A 38 3.66 23.59 -17.37
C LEU A 38 4.98 24.33 -17.62
N LYS A 39 5.12 25.53 -17.03
CA LYS A 39 6.35 26.30 -17.17
C LYS A 39 7.51 25.62 -16.46
N SER A 40 8.68 25.62 -17.06
CA SER A 40 9.90 25.16 -16.42
C SER A 40 10.11 25.90 -15.07
N GLY A 41 10.37 25.13 -14.00
CA GLY A 41 10.51 25.66 -12.64
C GLY A 41 9.17 25.77 -11.86
N ASP A 42 8.03 25.43 -12.47
CA ASP A 42 6.77 25.32 -11.75
C ASP A 42 6.78 24.07 -10.87
N ARG A 43 6.60 24.26 -9.56
CA ARG A 43 6.59 23.17 -8.59
C ARG A 43 5.44 22.16 -8.81
N THR A 44 4.40 22.55 -9.51
CA THR A 44 3.29 21.68 -9.89
C THR A 44 3.76 20.52 -10.76
N ILE A 45 4.84 20.68 -11.54
CA ILE A 45 5.44 19.58 -12.31
C ILE A 45 5.83 18.43 -11.39
N ASP A 46 6.64 18.75 -10.36
CA ASP A 46 7.12 17.74 -9.42
C ASP A 46 5.96 17.13 -8.61
N GLN A 47 4.99 17.94 -8.21
CA GLN A 47 3.82 17.48 -7.44
C GLN A 47 2.97 16.50 -8.26
N MET A 48 2.58 16.83 -9.47
CA MET A 48 1.80 15.97 -10.37
C MET A 48 2.53 14.66 -10.69
N VAL A 49 3.82 14.76 -11.06
CA VAL A 49 4.63 13.58 -11.38
C VAL A 49 4.82 12.70 -10.16
N GLN A 50 5.03 13.29 -8.98
CA GLN A 50 5.16 12.54 -7.73
C GLN A 50 3.85 11.87 -7.32
N ALA A 51 2.70 12.54 -7.46
CA ALA A 51 1.39 11.96 -7.19
C ALA A 51 1.10 10.76 -8.12
N ALA A 52 1.36 10.89 -9.41
CA ALA A 52 1.23 9.80 -10.38
C ALA A 52 2.18 8.62 -10.07
N ARG A 53 3.44 8.93 -9.71
CA ARG A 53 4.45 7.95 -9.34
C ARG A 53 4.06 7.21 -8.06
N SER A 54 3.66 7.93 -7.02
CA SER A 54 3.20 7.37 -5.74
C SER A 54 2.00 6.46 -5.96
N GLY A 55 1.02 6.90 -6.76
CA GLY A 55 -0.12 6.11 -7.16
C GLY A 55 0.28 4.77 -7.79
N LYS A 56 1.22 4.75 -8.71
CA LYS A 56 1.70 3.51 -9.32
C LYS A 56 2.49 2.62 -8.36
N GLN A 57 3.43 3.19 -7.60
CA GLN A 57 4.32 2.43 -6.72
C GLN A 57 3.60 1.76 -5.57
N ASN A 58 2.65 2.46 -4.92
CA ASN A 58 1.90 1.88 -3.82
C ASN A 58 1.06 0.66 -4.22
N LEU A 59 0.64 0.56 -5.49
CA LEU A 59 0.00 -0.67 -6.01
C LEU A 59 0.98 -1.83 -6.15
N ALA A 60 2.22 -1.55 -6.57
CA ALA A 60 3.25 -2.59 -6.68
C ALA A 60 3.69 -3.07 -5.30
N GLU A 61 4.04 -2.13 -4.42
CA GLU A 61 4.49 -2.41 -3.05
C GLU A 61 3.39 -3.14 -2.25
N GLY A 62 2.14 -2.65 -2.29
CA GLY A 62 1.02 -3.30 -1.63
C GLY A 62 0.79 -4.74 -2.11
N ASN A 63 0.99 -5.01 -3.39
CA ASN A 63 0.87 -6.37 -3.91
C ASN A 63 2.03 -7.28 -3.44
N ILE A 64 3.25 -6.76 -3.35
CA ILE A 64 4.42 -7.49 -2.85
C ILE A 64 4.29 -7.71 -1.34
N ASP A 65 3.95 -6.65 -0.58
CA ASP A 65 3.81 -6.72 0.88
C ASP A 65 2.61 -7.57 1.32
N GLY A 66 1.62 -7.74 0.46
CA GLY A 66 0.46 -8.61 0.69
C GLY A 66 0.84 -10.06 0.95
N ILE A 67 2.03 -10.49 0.53
CA ILE A 67 2.60 -11.80 0.85
C ILE A 67 2.84 -11.94 2.36
N THR A 68 3.19 -10.84 3.04
CA THR A 68 3.57 -10.85 4.46
C THR A 68 2.56 -10.16 5.37
N SER A 69 1.75 -9.24 4.86
CA SER A 69 0.77 -8.47 5.63
C SER A 69 -0.39 -7.98 4.81
N ARG A 70 -1.55 -8.59 4.99
CA ARG A 70 -2.84 -8.15 4.37
C ARG A 70 -3.24 -6.74 4.81
N GLU A 71 -2.93 -6.36 6.04
CA GLU A 71 -3.20 -5.01 6.55
C GLU A 71 -2.37 -3.96 5.81
N MET A 72 -1.06 -4.21 5.63
CA MET A 72 -0.17 -3.32 4.88
C MET A 72 -0.61 -3.18 3.43
N GLU A 73 -1.00 -4.27 2.80
CA GLU A 73 -1.54 -4.29 1.44
C GLU A 73 -2.76 -3.39 1.28
N LEU A 74 -3.74 -3.50 2.18
CA LEU A 74 -4.93 -2.66 2.19
C LEU A 74 -4.58 -1.19 2.45
N ARG A 75 -3.65 -0.92 3.36
CA ARG A 75 -3.17 0.44 3.67
C ARG A 75 -2.52 1.09 2.45
N LEU A 76 -1.58 0.41 1.78
CA LEU A 76 -0.89 0.92 0.59
C LEU A 76 -1.86 1.12 -0.57
N THR A 77 -2.84 0.24 -0.73
CA THR A 77 -3.90 0.41 -1.74
C THR A 77 -4.74 1.67 -1.49
N ASN A 78 -5.02 2.01 -0.23
CA ASN A 78 -5.71 3.27 0.11
C ASN A 78 -4.82 4.51 -0.10
N VAL A 79 -3.53 4.44 0.23
CA VAL A 79 -2.57 5.53 -0.04
C VAL A 79 -2.46 5.79 -1.54
N ASN A 80 -2.41 4.73 -2.36
CA ASN A 80 -2.49 4.86 -3.81
C ASN A 80 -3.70 5.69 -4.26
N ARG A 81 -4.87 5.37 -3.73
CA ARG A 81 -6.12 6.05 -4.06
C ARG A 81 -6.07 7.54 -3.69
N ALA A 82 -5.50 7.88 -2.52
CA ALA A 82 -5.33 9.26 -2.09
C ALA A 82 -4.42 10.04 -3.05
N SER A 83 -3.26 9.48 -3.44
CA SER A 83 -2.33 10.11 -4.38
C SER A 83 -2.96 10.35 -5.76
N LEU A 84 -3.76 9.41 -6.26
CA LEU A 84 -4.48 9.60 -7.52
C LEU A 84 -5.59 10.64 -7.41
N HIS A 85 -6.18 10.82 -6.23
CA HIS A 85 -7.18 11.86 -6.01
C HIS A 85 -6.55 13.26 -5.95
N GLU A 86 -5.39 13.41 -5.34
CA GLU A 86 -4.59 14.64 -5.40
C GLU A 86 -4.29 15.02 -6.86
N LEU A 87 -3.80 14.06 -7.65
CA LEU A 87 -3.54 14.27 -9.08
C LEU A 87 -4.81 14.64 -9.87
N LEU A 88 -5.97 14.07 -9.53
CA LEU A 88 -7.23 14.45 -10.15
C LEU A 88 -7.54 15.93 -9.94
N LEU A 89 -7.40 16.41 -8.70
CA LEU A 89 -7.62 17.81 -8.37
C LEU A 89 -6.65 18.74 -9.12
N ASP A 90 -5.39 18.35 -9.27
CA ASP A 90 -4.41 19.12 -10.04
C ASP A 90 -4.84 19.30 -11.51
N TYR A 91 -5.39 18.26 -12.15
CA TYR A 91 -5.91 18.35 -13.51
C TYR A 91 -7.18 19.18 -13.61
N GLU A 92 -8.10 19.04 -12.67
CA GLU A 92 -9.35 19.84 -12.61
C GLU A 92 -9.00 21.32 -12.41
N ASP A 93 -8.09 21.63 -11.52
CA ASP A 93 -7.59 22.98 -11.29
C ASP A 93 -6.87 23.54 -12.50
N TYR A 94 -6.08 22.74 -13.18
CA TYR A 94 -5.41 23.14 -14.44
C TYR A 94 -6.43 23.61 -15.48
N LEU A 95 -7.49 22.85 -15.71
CA LEU A 95 -8.56 23.20 -16.65
C LEU A 95 -9.29 24.46 -16.19
N ARG A 96 -9.72 24.49 -14.94
CA ARG A 96 -10.51 25.58 -14.36
C ARG A 96 -9.75 26.93 -14.41
N VAL A 97 -8.51 26.95 -13.98
CA VAL A 97 -7.71 28.19 -13.90
C VAL A 97 -7.39 28.77 -15.29
N ARG A 98 -7.35 27.93 -16.31
CA ARG A 98 -7.07 28.35 -17.69
C ARG A 98 -8.33 28.58 -18.53
N GLY A 99 -9.53 28.37 -17.94
CA GLY A 99 -10.80 28.50 -18.66
C GLY A 99 -10.98 27.46 -19.75
N LEU A 100 -10.32 26.29 -19.58
CA LEU A 100 -10.45 25.12 -20.48
C LEU A 100 -11.63 24.25 -20.02
N GLU A 101 -12.20 23.51 -20.98
CA GLU A 101 -13.38 22.72 -20.73
C GLU A 101 -13.05 21.36 -20.08
N GLN A 102 -13.65 21.11 -18.91
CA GLN A 102 -13.74 19.75 -18.39
C GLN A 102 -14.96 19.05 -19.02
N TRP A 103 -14.71 17.98 -19.78
CA TRP A 103 -15.77 17.29 -20.49
C TRP A 103 -16.79 16.66 -19.56
N SER A 104 -18.06 16.97 -19.78
CA SER A 104 -19.13 16.36 -19.03
C SER A 104 -19.23 14.84 -19.31
N TYR A 105 -19.88 14.11 -18.42
CA TYR A 105 -20.00 12.65 -18.52
C TYR A 105 -20.62 12.19 -19.85
N ASN A 106 -21.59 12.96 -20.38
CA ASN A 106 -22.31 12.63 -21.62
C ASN A 106 -21.72 13.30 -22.88
N ASP A 107 -20.63 14.06 -22.74
CA ASP A 107 -19.93 14.63 -23.87
C ASP A 107 -19.43 13.51 -24.80
N PRO A 108 -19.69 13.60 -26.12
CA PRO A 108 -19.23 12.58 -27.08
C PRO A 108 -17.72 12.31 -26.99
N ARG A 109 -16.90 13.35 -26.74
CA ARG A 109 -15.45 13.24 -26.55
C ARG A 109 -15.13 12.40 -25.31
N CYS A 110 -15.84 12.65 -24.21
CA CYS A 110 -15.69 11.89 -22.98
C CYS A 110 -16.14 10.43 -23.14
N VAL A 111 -17.26 10.19 -23.84
CA VAL A 111 -17.78 8.82 -24.13
C VAL A 111 -16.75 8.02 -24.92
N GLN A 112 -16.22 8.59 -26.00
CA GLN A 112 -15.19 7.95 -26.84
C GLN A 112 -13.91 7.69 -26.04
N THR A 113 -13.46 8.68 -25.26
CA THR A 113 -12.25 8.56 -24.41
C THR A 113 -12.43 7.47 -23.35
N ARG A 114 -13.60 7.38 -22.70
CA ARG A 114 -13.87 6.30 -21.74
C ARG A 114 -13.83 4.92 -22.39
N ALA A 115 -14.42 4.77 -23.57
CA ALA A 115 -14.38 3.52 -24.31
C ALA A 115 -12.95 3.14 -24.70
N PHE A 116 -12.19 4.10 -25.22
CA PHE A 116 -10.77 3.94 -25.55
C PHE A 116 -9.94 3.55 -24.33
N CYS A 117 -10.02 4.30 -23.26
CA CYS A 117 -9.27 4.04 -22.03
C CYS A 117 -9.64 2.70 -21.38
N LYS A 118 -10.90 2.25 -21.51
CA LYS A 118 -11.34 0.93 -21.02
C LYS A 118 -10.71 -0.21 -21.82
N ALA A 119 -10.56 -0.03 -23.12
CA ALA A 119 -10.01 -1.06 -24.02
C ALA A 119 -8.48 -1.15 -23.95
N HIS A 120 -7.78 -0.06 -23.64
CA HIS A 120 -6.33 0.00 -23.69
C HIS A 120 -5.73 0.14 -22.29
N LEU A 121 -4.84 -0.81 -21.93
CA LEU A 121 -4.09 -0.85 -20.68
C LEU A 121 -2.57 -0.79 -20.92
N ASP A 122 -2.15 -0.58 -22.16
CA ASP A 122 -0.75 -0.44 -22.53
C ASP A 122 -0.40 1.06 -22.59
N SER A 123 0.56 1.48 -21.78
CA SER A 123 1.01 2.86 -21.72
C SER A 123 1.66 3.35 -23.01
N ALA A 124 2.24 2.44 -23.81
CA ALA A 124 2.83 2.78 -25.11
C ALA A 124 1.81 3.42 -26.07
N VAL A 125 0.57 2.91 -26.06
CA VAL A 125 -0.53 3.44 -26.88
C VAL A 125 -0.84 4.90 -26.54
N TYR A 126 -0.76 5.26 -25.25
CA TYR A 126 -0.98 6.65 -24.82
C TYR A 126 0.19 7.55 -25.19
N ARG A 127 1.45 7.11 -24.96
CA ARG A 127 2.64 7.88 -25.32
C ARG A 127 2.65 8.28 -26.80
N GLU A 128 2.19 7.41 -27.68
CA GLU A 128 2.07 7.72 -29.10
C GLU A 128 0.95 8.73 -29.38
N LYS A 129 -0.25 8.47 -28.85
CA LYS A 129 -1.45 9.24 -29.20
C LYS A 129 -1.53 10.63 -28.62
N ILE A 130 -0.83 10.93 -27.51
CA ILE A 130 -0.90 12.24 -26.84
C ILE A 130 0.04 13.28 -27.43
N GLN A 131 0.97 12.91 -28.31
CA GLN A 131 2.03 13.79 -28.80
C GLN A 131 1.49 15.08 -29.46
N GLU A 132 0.42 14.94 -30.23
CA GLU A 132 -0.18 16.02 -31.02
C GLU A 132 -1.49 16.55 -30.42
N ARG A 133 -1.88 16.10 -29.23
CA ARG A 133 -3.11 16.56 -28.59
C ARG A 133 -2.90 17.85 -27.81
N SER A 134 -3.98 18.63 -27.69
CA SER A 134 -3.99 19.81 -26.83
C SER A 134 -3.90 19.46 -25.36
N ASP A 135 -3.48 20.41 -24.55
CA ASP A 135 -3.45 20.33 -23.09
C ASP A 135 -4.83 19.98 -22.50
N GLU A 136 -5.90 20.65 -23.00
CA GLU A 136 -7.29 20.33 -22.62
C GLU A 136 -7.62 18.87 -22.87
N THR A 137 -7.29 18.35 -24.04
CA THR A 137 -7.59 16.97 -24.40
C THR A 137 -6.83 15.99 -23.51
N ILE A 138 -5.54 16.23 -23.26
CA ILE A 138 -4.72 15.33 -22.43
C ILE A 138 -5.15 15.37 -20.98
N ALA A 139 -5.50 16.54 -20.43
CA ALA A 139 -6.04 16.67 -19.09
C ALA A 139 -7.33 15.86 -18.93
N ASN A 140 -8.25 15.95 -19.87
CA ASN A 140 -9.50 15.16 -19.86
C ASN A 140 -9.27 13.65 -20.04
N ILE A 141 -8.26 13.23 -20.81
CA ILE A 141 -7.82 11.83 -20.89
C ILE A 141 -7.30 11.37 -19.53
N ALA A 142 -6.44 12.15 -18.87
CA ALA A 142 -5.89 11.84 -17.56
C ALA A 142 -6.99 11.70 -16.51
N ILE A 143 -7.92 12.65 -16.43
CA ILE A 143 -9.10 12.61 -15.56
C ILE A 143 -9.90 11.31 -15.79
N THR A 144 -10.14 10.95 -17.06
CA THR A 144 -10.84 9.70 -17.40
C THR A 144 -10.08 8.46 -16.92
N LEU A 145 -8.76 8.42 -17.11
CA LEU A 145 -7.91 7.33 -16.65
C LEU A 145 -7.94 7.19 -15.13
N ILE A 146 -7.86 8.32 -14.40
CA ILE A 146 -7.89 8.34 -12.93
C ILE A 146 -9.22 7.80 -12.41
N HIS A 147 -10.35 8.25 -12.94
CA HIS A 147 -11.67 7.72 -12.57
C HIS A 147 -11.79 6.21 -12.82
N GLN A 148 -11.28 5.72 -13.96
CA GLN A 148 -11.31 4.27 -14.24
C GLN A 148 -10.37 3.49 -13.32
N CYS A 149 -9.22 4.07 -12.98
CA CYS A 149 -8.29 3.47 -12.03
C CYS A 149 -8.89 3.38 -10.63
N ASP A 150 -9.57 4.43 -10.15
CA ASP A 150 -10.28 4.43 -8.87
C ASP A 150 -11.35 3.33 -8.77
N VAL A 151 -12.10 3.09 -9.87
CA VAL A 151 -13.06 1.96 -9.91
C VAL A 151 -12.35 0.62 -9.77
N LEU A 152 -11.22 0.42 -10.46
CA LEU A 152 -10.43 -0.82 -10.37
C LEU A 152 -9.83 -1.02 -8.97
N ILE A 153 -9.34 0.06 -8.35
CA ILE A 153 -8.78 0.03 -7.00
C ILE A 153 -9.86 -0.31 -5.97
N ARG A 154 -11.04 0.29 -6.07
CA ARG A 154 -12.16 -0.05 -5.18
C ARG A 154 -12.55 -1.52 -5.30
N GLY A 155 -12.65 -2.04 -6.51
CA GLY A 155 -12.89 -3.45 -6.74
C GLY A 155 -11.81 -4.35 -6.13
N LEU A 156 -10.55 -3.95 -6.25
CA LEU A 156 -9.41 -4.67 -5.65
C LEU A 156 -9.49 -4.67 -4.11
N ILE A 157 -9.82 -3.54 -3.49
CA ILE A 157 -10.00 -3.42 -2.03
C ILE A 157 -11.12 -4.34 -1.55
N GLU A 158 -12.26 -4.34 -2.22
CA GLU A 158 -13.41 -5.19 -1.82
C GLU A 158 -13.10 -6.68 -2.01
N TRP A 159 -12.38 -7.04 -3.07
CA TRP A 159 -11.91 -8.41 -3.25
C TRP A 159 -10.95 -8.83 -2.13
N LYS A 160 -9.96 -8.00 -1.79
CA LYS A 160 -8.99 -8.26 -0.71
C LYS A 160 -9.64 -8.38 0.66
N LYS A 161 -10.62 -7.54 0.97
CA LYS A 161 -11.39 -7.63 2.21
C LYS A 161 -12.15 -8.96 2.30
N ARG A 162 -12.77 -9.38 1.22
CA ARG A 162 -13.50 -10.65 1.17
C ARG A 162 -12.54 -11.82 1.35
N ASP A 163 -11.43 -11.82 0.61
CA ASP A 163 -10.40 -12.85 0.73
C ASP A 163 -9.86 -12.97 2.16
N PHE A 164 -9.62 -11.83 2.82
CA PHE A 164 -9.22 -11.82 4.23
C PHE A 164 -10.28 -12.43 5.16
N LEU A 165 -11.56 -12.13 4.93
CA LEU A 165 -12.64 -12.67 5.76
C LEU A 165 -12.86 -14.17 5.55
N GLU A 166 -12.67 -14.67 4.33
CA GLU A 166 -12.86 -16.07 3.96
C GLU A 166 -11.66 -16.93 4.34
N ASN A 167 -10.46 -16.46 4.09
CA ASN A 167 -9.22 -17.24 4.19
C ASN A 167 -8.36 -16.88 5.41
N GLY A 168 -8.63 -15.73 6.03
CA GLY A 168 -7.82 -15.19 7.13
C GLY A 168 -6.56 -14.49 6.62
N GLY A 169 -5.69 -14.11 7.58
CA GLY A 169 -4.40 -13.50 7.29
C GLY A 169 -3.27 -14.51 7.37
N ILE A 170 -2.05 -14.03 7.07
CA ILE A 170 -0.85 -14.87 7.08
C ILE A 170 -0.60 -15.58 8.44
N LYS A 171 -0.98 -14.95 9.55
CA LYS A 171 -0.84 -15.55 10.89
C LYS A 171 -1.68 -16.82 11.03
N GLU A 172 -2.91 -16.81 10.51
CA GLU A 172 -3.81 -17.95 10.48
C GLU A 172 -3.30 -19.02 9.51
N GLU A 173 -2.78 -18.62 8.37
CA GLU A 173 -2.16 -19.53 7.39
C GLU A 173 -0.92 -20.22 7.98
N MET A 174 -0.01 -19.46 8.58
CA MET A 174 1.18 -19.99 9.27
C MET A 174 0.79 -20.95 10.42
N TYR A 175 -0.23 -20.60 11.19
CA TYR A 175 -0.72 -21.45 12.28
C TYR A 175 -1.28 -22.77 11.75
N ARG A 176 -2.08 -22.71 10.68
CA ARG A 176 -2.62 -23.92 10.01
C ARG A 176 -1.51 -24.78 9.46
N ALA A 177 -0.57 -24.20 8.72
CA ALA A 177 0.59 -24.90 8.16
C ALA A 177 1.43 -25.58 9.25
N ARG A 178 1.73 -24.85 10.35
CA ARG A 178 2.47 -25.40 11.50
C ARG A 178 1.75 -26.57 12.16
N LYS A 179 0.43 -26.47 12.37
CA LYS A 179 -0.36 -27.59 12.93
C LYS A 179 -0.37 -28.81 12.02
N GLU A 180 -0.49 -28.60 10.72
CA GLU A 180 -0.49 -29.68 9.75
C GLU A 180 0.89 -30.37 9.69
N TRP A 181 1.98 -29.58 9.68
CA TRP A 181 3.34 -30.10 9.77
C TRP A 181 3.54 -30.92 11.05
N GLN A 182 3.11 -30.42 12.19
CA GLN A 182 3.15 -31.13 13.47
C GLN A 182 2.38 -32.47 13.39
N ARG A 183 1.17 -32.46 12.85
CA ARG A 183 0.34 -33.67 12.69
C ARG A 183 1.04 -34.70 11.80
N ARG A 184 1.67 -34.28 10.70
CA ARG A 184 2.40 -35.19 9.78
C ARG A 184 3.66 -35.78 10.43
N ASN A 185 4.38 -35.00 11.21
CA ASN A 185 5.69 -35.41 11.75
C ASN A 185 5.60 -36.06 13.14
N TYR A 186 4.72 -35.59 14.03
CA TYR A 186 4.53 -36.21 15.36
C TYR A 186 3.56 -37.40 15.34
N GLY A 187 2.68 -37.50 14.37
CA GLY A 187 1.85 -38.68 14.17
C GLY A 187 2.65 -39.92 13.71
N ARG A 188 3.84 -39.75 13.16
CA ARG A 188 4.73 -40.85 12.78
C ARG A 188 5.61 -41.39 13.92
N SER A 189 5.84 -40.62 14.99
CA SER A 189 6.71 -41.05 16.09
C SER A 189 5.99 -41.96 17.11
N ASN A 190 4.66 -41.89 17.20
CA ASN A 190 3.90 -42.77 18.12
C ASN A 190 3.58 -44.17 17.57
N GLY A 191 4.04 -44.48 16.35
CA GLY A 191 3.84 -45.80 15.73
C GLY A 191 5.05 -46.78 15.89
N ARG A 192 6.14 -46.37 16.52
CA ARG A 192 7.38 -47.15 16.60
C ARG A 192 8.01 -47.30 17.96
N SER A 193 7.23 -47.35 19.04
CA SER A 193 7.78 -47.75 20.34
C SER A 193 6.75 -48.56 21.15
N ASN A 194 6.46 -49.78 20.66
CA ASN A 194 5.99 -50.86 21.53
C ASN A 194 7.02 -51.98 21.40
N GLY A 195 8.06 -51.94 22.22
CA GLY A 195 9.08 -52.94 22.32
C GLY A 195 10.00 -52.68 23.49
N GLN A 196 9.68 -53.28 24.63
CA GLN A 196 10.54 -53.66 25.75
C GLN A 196 11.56 -52.59 26.25
N TYR A 197 11.33 -52.06 27.44
CA TYR A 197 12.36 -52.03 28.48
C TYR A 197 11.70 -52.01 29.87
N GLY A 198 12.22 -52.91 30.70
CA GLY A 198 11.75 -53.30 32.03
C GLY A 198 11.95 -52.24 33.11
N GLN A 199 11.33 -52.55 34.19
CA GLN A 199 11.36 -51.94 35.52
C GLN A 199 12.78 -51.53 35.97
N ASN A 200 12.93 -50.28 36.41
CA ASN A 200 13.51 -49.92 37.71
C ASN A 200 13.81 -48.40 37.77
N GLY A 201 13.47 -47.76 38.86
CA GLY A 201 14.05 -46.47 39.25
C GLY A 201 13.03 -45.42 39.69
N GLN A 202 12.63 -45.48 40.95
CA GLN A 202 12.06 -44.34 41.68
C GLN A 202 13.02 -43.18 41.64
N PHE A 203 12.62 -42.00 41.17
CA PHE A 203 13.18 -40.75 41.64
C PHE A 203 12.15 -39.61 41.46
N GLY A 204 11.83 -38.98 42.58
CA GLY A 204 11.64 -37.56 42.82
C GLY A 204 10.59 -36.81 42.04
N GLN A 205 9.37 -36.68 42.60
CA GLN A 205 8.42 -35.62 42.27
C GLN A 205 9.02 -34.24 42.60
N ARG A 206 9.24 -33.40 41.61
CA ARG A 206 9.26 -31.94 41.78
C ARG A 206 8.21 -31.36 40.86
N ALA A 207 7.13 -30.92 41.44
CA ALA A 207 6.09 -30.16 40.79
C ALA A 207 6.66 -28.78 40.37
N SER A 208 6.72 -28.56 39.07
CA SER A 208 6.91 -27.21 38.51
C SER A 208 5.53 -26.60 38.28
N GLN A 209 5.22 -25.57 39.03
CA GLN A 209 4.02 -24.75 38.86
C GLN A 209 4.05 -24.05 37.49
N PRO A 210 2.93 -23.94 36.77
CA PRO A 210 2.87 -23.16 35.56
C PRO A 210 2.90 -21.66 35.90
N ASN A 211 3.79 -20.93 35.22
CA ASN A 211 3.86 -19.48 35.25
C ASN A 211 2.52 -18.87 34.82
N GLN A 212 1.92 -18.08 35.69
CA GLN A 212 0.79 -17.23 35.38
C GLN A 212 1.22 -16.12 34.40
N PRO A 213 0.41 -15.76 33.42
CA PRO A 213 0.69 -14.63 32.55
C PRO A 213 0.56 -13.32 33.35
N THR A 214 1.60 -12.51 33.32
CA THR A 214 1.61 -11.14 33.82
C THR A 214 0.58 -10.30 33.05
N ALA A 215 -0.25 -9.58 33.79
CA ALA A 215 -1.25 -8.67 33.26
C ALA A 215 -0.60 -7.54 32.42
N PRO A 216 -1.26 -7.10 31.34
CA PRO A 216 -0.74 -6.00 30.53
C PRO A 216 -0.76 -4.68 31.31
N SER A 217 0.34 -3.94 31.22
CA SER A 217 0.53 -2.60 31.79
C SER A 217 -0.54 -1.65 31.23
N GLN A 218 -1.17 -0.88 32.11
CA GLN A 218 -2.17 0.13 31.76
C GLN A 218 -1.55 1.21 30.86
N PRO A 219 -2.29 1.73 29.86
CA PRO A 219 -1.83 2.84 29.05
C PRO A 219 -1.74 4.12 29.89
N SER A 220 -0.64 4.86 29.71
CA SER A 220 -0.39 6.17 30.31
C SER A 220 -1.51 7.15 29.96
N GLN A 221 -1.99 7.89 30.94
CA GLN A 221 -3.02 8.91 30.78
C GLN A 221 -2.51 10.07 29.89
N PRO A 222 -3.38 10.73 29.11
CA PRO A 222 -3.01 11.90 28.33
C PRO A 222 -2.61 13.06 29.24
N ILE A 223 -1.55 13.77 28.88
CA ILE A 223 -1.08 14.99 29.56
C ILE A 223 -2.09 16.12 29.27
N ASP A 224 -2.63 16.72 30.31
CA ASP A 224 -3.51 17.88 30.26
C ASP A 224 -2.70 19.14 29.88
N PRO A 225 -3.04 19.88 28.81
CA PRO A 225 -2.28 21.04 28.35
C PRO A 225 -2.54 22.34 29.13
N SER A 226 -3.21 22.32 30.28
CA SER A 226 -3.63 23.53 31.00
C SER A 226 -2.83 23.88 32.24
N GLN A 227 -1.62 23.33 32.46
CA GLN A 227 -0.76 23.79 33.56
C GLN A 227 0.38 24.69 33.07
N PRO A 228 0.54 25.91 33.62
CA PRO A 228 1.63 26.82 33.26
C PRO A 228 2.95 26.36 33.90
N SER A 229 4.00 26.30 33.06
CA SER A 229 5.37 26.05 33.47
C SER A 229 5.92 27.21 34.34
N ASN A 230 6.36 26.91 35.53
CA ASN A 230 7.10 27.83 36.42
C ASN A 230 8.51 28.09 35.87
N PRO A 231 9.00 29.36 35.93
CA PRO A 231 10.38 29.72 35.61
C PRO A 231 11.20 29.79 36.92
N THR A 232 12.28 29.03 37.02
CA THR A 232 13.44 29.22 37.88
C THR A 232 14.58 28.41 37.26
N ASP A 233 15.78 28.86 37.02
CA ASP A 233 16.64 29.77 37.74
C ASP A 233 17.75 30.35 36.88
N GLN A 234 18.12 31.55 37.16
CA GLN A 234 19.32 32.25 36.68
C GLN A 234 20.57 31.73 37.38
N SER A 235 21.68 31.59 36.67
CA SER A 235 23.02 31.91 37.18
C SER A 235 23.95 32.08 35.98
N THR A 236 24.28 33.31 35.63
CA THR A 236 25.58 34.02 35.82
C THR A 236 26.80 33.18 35.44
N ASP A 237 27.51 33.53 34.40
CA ASP A 237 28.82 34.17 34.52
C ASP A 237 29.42 34.59 33.13
N SER A 238 29.68 35.78 33.05
CA SER A 238 30.79 36.65 32.67
C SER A 238 31.78 36.22 31.58
N SER A 239 31.96 37.22 30.75
CA SER A 239 33.23 37.80 30.20
C SER A 239 34.02 36.98 29.17
N ASN A 240 34.20 37.49 27.98
CA ASN A 240 35.24 38.45 27.62
C ASN A 240 35.24 38.80 26.12
N PRO A 241 35.61 40.02 25.75
CA PRO A 241 35.61 40.49 24.37
C PRO A 241 36.97 40.38 23.70
N GLY A 242 37.03 40.37 22.37
CA GLY A 242 38.27 40.74 21.72
C GLY A 242 38.52 40.26 20.30
N ARG A 243 38.49 41.26 19.41
CA ARG A 243 39.38 41.44 18.25
C ARG A 243 39.26 40.55 17.03
N ARG A 244 38.94 41.05 16.02
CA ARG A 244 39.35 41.86 14.84
C ARG A 244 38.49 41.48 13.69
#